data_b2137f4b9b6639c334353515a6412bba
#
_entry.id   b2137f4b9b6639c334353515a6412bba
#
_cell.length_a   1.000
_cell.length_b   1.000
_cell.length_c   1.000
_cell.angle_alpha   90.00
_cell.angle_beta   90.00
_cell.angle_gamma   90.00
#
_symmetry.space_group_name_H-M   'P 1'
#
loop_
_entity.id
_entity.type
_entity.pdbx_description
1 polymer ?
#
loop_
_entity_poly.entity_id
_entity_poly.type
_entity_poly.pdbx_seq_one_letter_code
_entity_poly.pdbx_strand_id
1 'polypeptide(L)'
;KKLNIKNINILTVDSNTVGPWMLNTIQNDKNFTREEALVDIYRVMRPGEPPAYESAEALFHNLFFDEERYDLSAVGRVKMSARLNLDVDDSVRTLRKIDILSILKVLVDLKDGHGEIDDIDHLGNRRVRSVGELLENQYRVGLLRMERAIRERMSSANEIENLMPQDLINAKPAAASIREFFGSSQLSQFMDQTNPLSEITHKRRVSALGPGGLTRERAGFEVRDVHPTHYGRICPIETPEGPNI
;
A
#
# COMPACT_ATOMS: atom_id res chain seq x y z
N LYS A 1 0.67 -48.48 21.55
CA LYS A 1 1.74 -47.66 22.18
C LYS A 1 1.10 -46.40 22.69
N LYS A 2 1.09 -46.17 24.01
CA LYS A 2 0.59 -44.93 24.61
C LYS A 2 1.52 -43.80 24.22
N LEU A 3 1.01 -42.88 23.41
CA LEU A 3 1.67 -41.60 23.14
C LEU A 3 1.70 -40.79 24.43
N ASN A 4 2.86 -40.36 24.86
CA ASN A 4 3.05 -39.58 26.07
C ASN A 4 2.68 -38.11 25.85
N ILE A 5 1.44 -37.86 25.46
CA ILE A 5 0.89 -36.53 25.21
C ILE A 5 0.47 -35.95 26.55
N LYS A 6 1.15 -34.90 27.00
CA LYS A 6 0.86 -34.24 28.27
C LYS A 6 -0.28 -33.22 28.18
N ASN A 7 -0.43 -32.59 27.03
CA ASN A 7 -1.47 -31.58 26.78
C ASN A 7 -2.11 -31.80 25.42
N ILE A 8 -3.42 -31.66 25.37
CA ILE A 8 -4.20 -31.65 24.12
C ILE A 8 -4.89 -30.30 24.04
N ASN A 9 -4.65 -29.57 22.96
CA ASN A 9 -5.39 -28.36 22.67
C ASN A 9 -6.74 -28.73 22.09
N ILE A 10 -7.82 -28.31 22.76
CA ILE A 10 -9.19 -28.55 22.33
C ILE A 10 -9.71 -27.23 21.74
N LEU A 11 -10.11 -27.27 20.50
CA LEU A 11 -10.81 -26.17 19.86
C LEU A 11 -12.31 -26.39 20.06
N THR A 12 -12.94 -25.50 20.81
CA THR A 12 -14.40 -25.47 20.95
C THR A 12 -14.94 -24.50 19.95
N VAL A 13 -15.79 -24.99 19.04
CA VAL A 13 -16.45 -24.18 18.00
C VAL A 13 -17.94 -24.19 18.27
N ASP A 14 -18.54 -23.02 18.48
CA ASP A 14 -19.97 -22.86 18.52
C ASP A 14 -20.52 -22.85 17.07
N SER A 15 -21.09 -23.94 16.64
CA SER A 15 -21.56 -24.13 15.26
C SER A 15 -22.76 -23.29 14.87
N ASN A 16 -23.38 -22.58 15.83
CA ASN A 16 -24.58 -21.78 15.55
C ASN A 16 -24.24 -20.31 15.22
N THR A 17 -23.16 -19.79 15.77
CA THR A 17 -22.78 -18.37 15.64
C THR A 17 -21.37 -18.17 15.12
N VAL A 18 -20.46 -19.10 15.41
CA VAL A 18 -19.03 -19.00 15.10
C VAL A 18 -18.62 -20.18 14.25
N GLY A 19 -18.10 -19.92 13.07
CA GLY A 19 -17.65 -20.97 12.14
C GLY A 19 -16.15 -21.28 12.29
N PRO A 20 -15.71 -22.51 11.95
CA PRO A 20 -14.29 -22.89 11.91
C PRO A 20 -13.62 -22.35 10.63
N TRP A 21 -13.69 -21.05 10.39
CA TRP A 21 -13.29 -20.40 9.13
C TRP A 21 -11.85 -20.71 8.72
N MET A 22 -10.92 -20.54 9.66
CA MET A 22 -9.50 -20.81 9.42
C MET A 22 -9.22 -22.28 9.17
N LEU A 23 -9.87 -23.17 9.92
CA LEU A 23 -9.74 -24.61 9.75
C LEU A 23 -10.24 -25.05 8.37
N ASN A 24 -11.40 -24.56 7.97
CA ASN A 24 -11.97 -24.83 6.65
C ASN A 24 -11.07 -24.30 5.53
N THR A 25 -10.50 -23.11 5.69
CA THR A 25 -9.55 -22.53 4.73
C THR A 25 -8.31 -23.41 4.59
N ILE A 26 -7.72 -23.84 5.71
CA ILE A 26 -6.53 -24.71 5.68
C ILE A 26 -6.84 -26.07 5.10
N GLN A 27 -8.02 -26.65 5.39
CA GLN A 27 -8.43 -27.95 4.83
C GLN A 27 -8.71 -27.91 3.33
N ASN A 28 -9.18 -26.77 2.82
CA ASN A 28 -9.45 -26.58 1.40
C ASN A 28 -8.22 -26.08 0.62
N ASP A 29 -7.13 -25.76 1.30
CA ASP A 29 -5.89 -25.35 0.65
C ASP A 29 -5.28 -26.54 -0.10
N LYS A 30 -4.83 -26.29 -1.31
CA LYS A 30 -4.16 -27.29 -2.16
C LYS A 30 -2.70 -27.48 -1.81
N ASN A 31 -2.09 -26.49 -1.13
CA ASN A 31 -0.70 -26.46 -0.79
C ASN A 31 -0.49 -26.94 0.65
N PHE A 32 0.20 -28.03 0.83
CA PHE A 32 0.46 -28.62 2.15
C PHE A 32 1.84 -28.27 2.69
N THR A 33 2.75 -27.84 1.83
CA THR A 33 4.12 -27.49 2.21
C THR A 33 4.39 -26.00 1.98
N ARG A 34 5.34 -25.46 2.76
CA ARG A 34 5.79 -24.07 2.58
C ARG A 34 6.32 -23.83 1.17
N GLU A 35 7.02 -24.80 0.61
CA GLU A 35 7.62 -24.72 -0.71
C GLU A 35 6.56 -24.62 -1.81
N GLU A 36 5.54 -25.48 -1.75
CA GLU A 36 4.40 -25.42 -2.68
C GLU A 36 3.66 -24.08 -2.61
N ALA A 37 3.42 -23.59 -1.41
CA ALA A 37 2.75 -22.31 -1.21
C ALA A 37 3.55 -21.13 -1.80
N LEU A 38 4.87 -21.08 -1.60
CA LEU A 38 5.73 -20.05 -2.16
C LEU A 38 5.78 -20.10 -3.68
N VAL A 39 5.86 -21.29 -4.25
CA VAL A 39 5.83 -21.51 -5.70
C VAL A 39 4.50 -21.07 -6.30
N ASP A 40 3.40 -21.35 -5.62
CA ASP A 40 2.06 -20.98 -6.09
C ASP A 40 1.85 -19.45 -6.04
N ILE A 41 2.29 -18.81 -4.95
CA ILE A 41 2.32 -17.34 -4.84
C ILE A 41 3.16 -16.73 -5.98
N TYR A 42 4.33 -17.31 -6.27
CA TYR A 42 5.18 -16.84 -7.36
C TYR A 42 4.51 -16.92 -8.72
N ARG A 43 3.81 -18.02 -9.01
CA ARG A 43 3.06 -18.19 -10.27
C ARG A 43 1.95 -17.17 -10.45
N VAL A 44 1.26 -16.83 -9.36
CA VAL A 44 0.20 -15.80 -9.39
C VAL A 44 0.79 -14.40 -9.64
N MET A 45 1.92 -14.10 -9.01
CA MET A 45 2.56 -12.78 -9.12
C MET A 45 3.33 -12.59 -10.42
N ARG A 46 3.88 -13.66 -10.97
CA ARG A 46 4.66 -13.65 -12.22
C ARG A 46 4.22 -14.77 -13.16
N PRO A 47 3.07 -14.62 -13.82
CA PRO A 47 2.57 -15.61 -14.75
C PRO A 47 3.53 -15.76 -15.95
N GLY A 48 3.88 -17.02 -16.27
CA GLY A 48 4.74 -17.35 -17.41
C GLY A 48 6.23 -17.54 -17.10
N GLU A 49 6.70 -17.19 -15.90
CA GLU A 49 8.07 -17.49 -15.48
C GLU A 49 8.13 -18.86 -14.75
N PRO A 50 9.15 -19.69 -15.03
CA PRO A 50 9.33 -20.95 -14.31
C PRO A 50 9.66 -20.65 -12.84
N PRO A 51 8.93 -21.20 -11.87
CA PRO A 51 9.14 -20.94 -10.46
C PRO A 51 10.37 -21.70 -9.94
N ALA A 52 11.45 -20.98 -9.64
CA ALA A 52 12.55 -21.50 -8.82
C ALA A 52 12.25 -21.18 -7.35
N TYR A 53 12.51 -22.14 -6.45
CA TYR A 53 12.21 -21.98 -5.02
C TYR A 53 12.90 -20.74 -4.42
N GLU A 54 14.19 -20.56 -4.68
CA GLU A 54 14.97 -19.43 -4.19
C GLU A 54 14.40 -18.07 -4.66
N SER A 55 13.99 -18.02 -5.93
CA SER A 55 13.36 -16.82 -6.50
C SER A 55 11.97 -16.55 -5.89
N ALA A 56 11.21 -17.60 -5.59
CA ALA A 56 9.91 -17.50 -4.96
C ALA A 56 10.02 -17.02 -3.51
N GLU A 57 10.97 -17.55 -2.74
CA GLU A 57 11.23 -17.12 -1.37
C GLU A 57 11.72 -15.67 -1.32
N ALA A 58 12.65 -15.29 -2.20
CA ALA A 58 13.13 -13.92 -2.31
C ALA A 58 12.02 -12.96 -2.70
N LEU A 59 11.16 -13.33 -3.66
CA LEU A 59 10.00 -12.51 -4.03
C LEU A 59 9.06 -12.28 -2.84
N PHE A 60 8.71 -13.34 -2.13
CA PHE A 60 7.81 -13.26 -0.99
C PHE A 60 8.39 -12.42 0.15
N HIS A 61 9.67 -12.59 0.46
CA HIS A 61 10.37 -11.78 1.45
C HIS A 61 10.36 -10.29 1.07
N ASN A 62 10.68 -9.99 -0.18
CA ASN A 62 10.75 -8.63 -0.68
C ASN A 62 9.38 -7.93 -0.73
N LEU A 63 8.28 -8.69 -0.80
CA LEU A 63 6.93 -8.11 -0.84
C LEU A 63 6.49 -7.50 0.49
N PHE A 64 6.93 -8.06 1.64
CA PHE A 64 6.36 -7.72 2.93
C PHE A 64 7.39 -7.41 4.02
N PHE A 65 8.59 -7.97 3.92
CA PHE A 65 9.57 -7.99 5.01
C PHE A 65 10.86 -7.22 4.71
N ASP A 66 11.05 -6.77 3.50
CA ASP A 66 12.23 -6.03 3.07
C ASP A 66 12.03 -4.53 3.27
N GLU A 67 12.86 -3.90 4.09
CA GLU A 67 12.81 -2.47 4.41
C GLU A 67 13.05 -1.56 3.19
N GLU A 68 13.79 -2.04 2.19
CA GLU A 68 14.05 -1.29 0.97
C GLU A 68 12.84 -1.24 0.03
N ARG A 69 11.94 -2.24 0.10
CA ARG A 69 10.83 -2.43 -0.85
C ARG A 69 9.46 -2.22 -0.26
N TYR A 70 9.31 -2.40 1.03
CA TYR A 70 8.05 -2.25 1.74
C TYR A 70 8.16 -1.21 2.85
N ASP A 71 7.34 -0.20 2.80
CA ASP A 71 7.27 0.85 3.82
C ASP A 71 5.81 1.12 4.20
N LEU A 72 5.43 0.71 5.40
CA LEU A 72 4.11 0.97 5.98
C LEU A 72 3.94 2.44 6.38
N SER A 73 5.02 3.20 6.49
CA SER A 73 5.16 4.51 7.11
C SER A 73 4.88 4.50 8.63
N ALA A 74 5.35 5.52 9.34
CA ALA A 74 5.11 5.66 10.78
C ALA A 74 3.61 5.79 11.09
N VAL A 75 2.87 6.56 10.28
CA VAL A 75 1.41 6.73 10.45
C VAL A 75 0.67 5.41 10.25
N GLY A 76 1.04 4.63 9.23
CA GLY A 76 0.46 3.31 8.99
C GLY A 76 0.75 2.35 10.13
N ARG A 77 1.97 2.35 10.68
CA ARG A 77 2.35 1.51 11.84
C ARG A 77 1.53 1.88 13.07
N VAL A 78 1.42 3.15 13.43
CA VAL A 78 0.63 3.62 14.57
C VAL A 78 -0.84 3.20 14.44
N LYS A 79 -1.45 3.43 13.28
CA LYS A 79 -2.85 3.05 13.04
C LYS A 79 -3.07 1.54 13.12
N MET A 80 -2.17 0.76 12.52
CA MET A 80 -2.24 -0.70 12.55
C MET A 80 -2.05 -1.23 13.97
N SER A 81 -1.07 -0.71 14.72
CA SER A 81 -0.81 -1.10 16.10
C SER A 81 -2.00 -0.78 17.01
N ALA A 82 -2.60 0.40 16.86
CA ALA A 82 -3.80 0.78 17.61
C ALA A 82 -5.00 -0.13 17.29
N ARG A 83 -5.23 -0.46 16.00
CA ARG A 83 -6.33 -1.33 15.59
C ARG A 83 -6.18 -2.77 16.05
N LEU A 84 -4.95 -3.28 16.05
CA LEU A 84 -4.63 -4.65 16.42
C LEU A 84 -4.28 -4.83 17.91
N ASN A 85 -4.30 -3.74 18.69
CA ASN A 85 -3.84 -3.72 20.09
C ASN A 85 -2.43 -4.31 20.28
N LEU A 86 -1.52 -3.91 19.40
CA LEU A 86 -0.12 -4.34 19.44
C LEU A 86 0.75 -3.22 19.99
N ASP A 87 1.63 -3.59 20.92
CA ASP A 87 2.69 -2.69 21.41
C ASP A 87 3.93 -2.86 20.51
N VAL A 88 4.06 -1.98 19.53
CA VAL A 88 5.13 -2.00 18.53
C VAL A 88 5.68 -0.61 18.33
N ASP A 89 6.99 -0.51 18.32
CA ASP A 89 7.70 0.75 18.04
C ASP A 89 7.35 1.28 16.63
N ASP A 90 7.14 2.58 16.54
CA ASP A 90 6.78 3.27 15.29
C ASP A 90 7.91 3.24 14.25
N SER A 91 9.14 2.92 14.66
CA SER A 91 10.30 2.74 13.78
C SER A 91 10.21 1.49 12.92
N VAL A 92 9.41 0.48 13.32
CA VAL A 92 9.23 -0.76 12.56
C VAL A 92 8.28 -0.53 11.40
N ARG A 93 8.81 -0.37 10.20
CA ARG A 93 8.06 -0.03 8.99
C ARG A 93 7.67 -1.22 8.12
N THR A 94 8.22 -2.40 8.40
CA THR A 94 7.89 -3.64 7.69
C THR A 94 6.85 -4.45 8.42
N LEU A 95 6.17 -5.35 7.72
CA LEU A 95 5.25 -6.31 8.35
C LEU A 95 6.02 -7.37 9.13
N ARG A 96 5.43 -7.85 10.20
CA ARG A 96 5.92 -8.98 11.00
C ARG A 96 4.91 -10.12 10.94
N LYS A 97 5.35 -11.33 11.18
CA LYS A 97 4.47 -12.52 11.24
C LYS A 97 3.34 -12.35 12.26
N ILE A 98 3.62 -11.70 13.40
CA ILE A 98 2.62 -11.42 14.44
C ILE A 98 1.55 -10.47 13.93
N ASP A 99 1.93 -9.45 13.14
CA ASP A 99 0.98 -8.50 12.56
C ASP A 99 -0.03 -9.22 11.66
N ILE A 100 0.46 -10.15 10.81
CA ILE A 100 -0.39 -10.94 9.91
C ILE A 100 -1.37 -11.82 10.70
N LEU A 101 -0.88 -12.50 11.74
CA LEU A 101 -1.74 -13.33 12.61
C LEU A 101 -2.80 -12.51 13.34
N SER A 102 -2.44 -11.31 13.80
CA SER A 102 -3.37 -10.41 14.48
C SER A 102 -4.42 -9.85 13.51
N ILE A 103 -4.03 -9.54 12.26
CA ILE A 103 -4.98 -9.16 11.21
C ILE A 103 -5.98 -10.28 10.94
N LEU A 104 -5.49 -11.51 10.78
CA LEU A 104 -6.37 -12.67 10.56
C LEU A 104 -7.34 -12.88 11.72
N LYS A 105 -6.87 -12.72 12.97
CA LYS A 105 -7.72 -12.79 14.15
C LYS A 105 -8.85 -11.75 14.10
N VAL A 106 -8.52 -10.49 13.84
CA VAL A 106 -9.53 -9.42 13.74
C VAL A 106 -10.52 -9.69 12.60
N LEU A 107 -10.07 -10.22 11.46
CA LEU A 107 -10.96 -10.57 10.35
C LEU A 107 -11.92 -11.70 10.72
N VAL A 108 -11.46 -12.70 11.46
CA VAL A 108 -12.33 -13.79 11.96
C VAL A 108 -13.32 -13.24 12.97
N ASP A 109 -12.87 -12.43 13.93
CA ASP A 109 -13.72 -11.81 14.94
C ASP A 109 -14.83 -10.97 14.29
N LEU A 110 -14.49 -10.17 13.26
CA LEU A 110 -15.48 -9.39 12.49
C LEU A 110 -16.47 -10.29 11.74
N LYS A 111 -16.01 -11.40 11.19
CA LYS A 111 -16.89 -12.37 10.50
C LYS A 111 -17.85 -13.05 11.46
N ASP A 112 -17.43 -13.27 12.70
CA ASP A 112 -18.23 -13.84 13.77
C ASP A 112 -19.16 -12.80 14.45
N GLY A 113 -19.16 -11.55 13.93
CA GLY A 113 -20.00 -10.47 14.44
C GLY A 113 -19.43 -9.74 15.66
N HIS A 114 -18.16 -9.96 15.98
CA HIS A 114 -17.47 -9.27 17.06
C HIS A 114 -16.67 -8.08 16.53
N GLY A 115 -16.97 -6.88 17.02
CA GLY A 115 -16.30 -5.64 16.60
C GLY A 115 -17.06 -4.87 15.53
N GLU A 116 -16.49 -3.78 15.10
CA GLU A 116 -17.07 -2.87 14.11
C GLU A 116 -16.14 -2.77 12.89
N ILE A 117 -16.78 -2.67 11.72
CA ILE A 117 -16.04 -2.42 10.47
C ILE A 117 -15.65 -0.95 10.44
N ASP A 118 -14.40 -0.68 10.08
CA ASP A 118 -13.91 0.70 9.95
C ASP A 118 -14.63 1.42 8.81
N ASP A 119 -15.07 2.64 9.09
CA ASP A 119 -15.61 3.52 8.07
C ASP A 119 -14.46 4.07 7.21
N ILE A 120 -14.45 3.68 5.94
CA ILE A 120 -13.41 4.06 4.98
C ILE A 120 -13.49 5.56 4.63
N ASP A 121 -14.69 6.13 4.62
CA ASP A 121 -14.93 7.52 4.23
C ASP A 121 -14.73 8.50 5.39
N HIS A 122 -14.58 7.99 6.60
CA HIS A 122 -14.27 8.82 7.75
C HIS A 122 -12.93 9.54 7.57
N LEU A 123 -12.89 10.87 7.68
CA LEU A 123 -11.66 11.66 7.48
C LEU A 123 -10.54 11.38 8.49
N GLY A 124 -10.82 10.67 9.56
CA GLY A 124 -9.81 10.09 10.45
C GLY A 124 -9.02 8.94 9.79
N ASN A 125 -9.62 8.22 8.85
CA ASN A 125 -9.02 7.11 8.11
C ASN A 125 -8.49 7.53 6.73
N ARG A 126 -8.99 8.65 6.23
CA ARG A 126 -8.66 9.19 4.91
C ARG A 126 -7.87 10.48 5.08
N ARG A 127 -6.56 10.45 4.78
CA ARG A 127 -5.71 11.62 4.90
C ARG A 127 -5.57 12.38 3.60
N VAL A 128 -5.31 13.66 3.68
CA VAL A 128 -4.96 14.50 2.55
C VAL A 128 -3.46 14.43 2.30
N ARG A 129 -3.05 14.15 1.08
CA ARG A 129 -1.65 14.23 0.63
C ARG A 129 -1.40 15.59 0.02
N SER A 130 -0.38 16.28 0.50
CA SER A 130 0.05 17.55 -0.07
C SER A 130 0.86 17.33 -1.37
N VAL A 131 1.03 18.40 -2.13
CA VAL A 131 1.85 18.38 -3.35
C VAL A 131 3.29 17.94 -3.06
N GLY A 132 3.85 18.30 -1.92
CA GLY A 132 5.21 17.91 -1.52
C GLY A 132 5.39 16.40 -1.45
N GLU A 133 4.44 15.69 -0.83
CA GLU A 133 4.47 14.23 -0.74
C GLU A 133 4.30 13.57 -2.11
N LEU A 134 3.41 14.08 -2.95
CA LEU A 134 3.22 13.55 -4.29
C LEU A 134 4.47 13.74 -5.17
N LEU A 135 5.11 14.91 -5.04
CA LEU A 135 6.35 15.22 -5.74
C LEU A 135 7.53 14.37 -5.24
N GLU A 136 7.63 14.15 -3.92
CA GLU A 136 8.63 13.27 -3.32
C GLU A 136 8.53 11.86 -3.89
N ASN A 137 7.32 11.29 -3.94
CA ASN A 137 7.10 9.95 -4.49
C ASN A 137 7.52 9.88 -5.97
N GLN A 138 7.20 10.90 -6.74
CA GLN A 138 7.58 10.96 -8.16
C GLN A 138 9.09 11.13 -8.34
N TYR A 139 9.73 11.95 -7.50
CA TYR A 139 11.18 12.12 -7.50
C TYR A 139 11.90 10.82 -7.11
N ARG A 140 11.39 10.09 -6.14
CA ARG A 140 11.89 8.76 -5.73
C ARG A 140 11.88 7.78 -6.91
N VAL A 141 10.81 7.74 -7.70
CA VAL A 141 10.76 6.94 -8.94
C VAL A 141 11.85 7.35 -9.92
N GLY A 142 12.09 8.66 -10.07
CA GLY A 142 13.17 9.18 -10.90
C GLY A 142 14.56 8.75 -10.42
N LEU A 143 14.79 8.76 -9.11
CA LEU A 143 16.05 8.29 -8.51
C LEU A 143 16.26 6.79 -8.71
N LEU A 144 15.23 5.97 -8.55
CA LEU A 144 15.31 4.53 -8.80
C LEU A 144 15.63 4.21 -10.27
N ARG A 145 15.07 4.98 -11.20
CA ARG A 145 15.42 4.87 -12.64
C ARG A 145 16.88 5.25 -12.88
N MET A 146 17.36 6.29 -12.22
CA MET A 146 18.76 6.73 -12.31
C MET A 146 19.72 5.70 -11.71
N GLU A 147 19.41 5.17 -10.53
CA GLU A 147 20.18 4.10 -9.89
C GLU A 147 20.31 2.88 -10.81
N ARG A 148 19.20 2.43 -11.39
CA ARG A 148 19.21 1.30 -12.33
C ARG A 148 20.13 1.57 -13.52
N ALA A 149 20.06 2.76 -14.11
CA ALA A 149 20.91 3.14 -15.22
C ALA A 149 22.40 3.21 -14.84
N ILE A 150 22.72 3.66 -13.62
CA ILE A 150 24.08 3.66 -13.10
C ILE A 150 24.59 2.21 -12.93
N ARG A 151 23.77 1.36 -12.33
CA ARG A 151 24.11 -0.07 -12.13
C ARG A 151 24.36 -0.80 -13.45
N GLU A 152 23.54 -0.55 -14.47
CA GLU A 152 23.72 -1.09 -15.83
C GLU A 152 25.02 -0.60 -16.47
N ARG A 153 25.34 0.70 -16.33
CA ARG A 153 26.62 1.25 -16.84
C ARG A 153 27.82 0.65 -16.14
N MET A 154 27.76 0.51 -14.81
CA MET A 154 28.83 -0.11 -14.04
C MET A 154 29.07 -1.57 -14.45
N SER A 155 28.00 -2.32 -14.69
CA SER A 155 28.13 -3.73 -15.14
C SER A 155 28.62 -3.87 -16.58
N SER A 156 28.40 -2.87 -17.42
CA SER A 156 28.80 -2.87 -18.84
C SER A 156 30.18 -2.25 -19.08
N ALA A 157 30.76 -1.58 -18.09
CA ALA A 157 32.04 -0.90 -18.23
C ALA A 157 33.20 -1.90 -18.13
N ASN A 158 34.05 -1.94 -19.18
CA ASN A 158 35.24 -2.80 -19.20
C ASN A 158 36.39 -2.27 -18.33
N GLU A 159 36.42 -0.97 -18.06
CA GLU A 159 37.47 -0.28 -17.29
C GLU A 159 36.84 0.66 -16.25
N ILE A 160 36.27 0.09 -15.21
CA ILE A 160 35.59 0.88 -14.13
C ILE A 160 36.59 1.79 -13.40
N GLU A 161 37.85 1.37 -13.29
CA GLU A 161 38.90 2.09 -12.57
C GLU A 161 39.21 3.49 -13.17
N ASN A 162 38.94 3.70 -14.45
CA ASN A 162 39.20 4.94 -15.17
C ASN A 162 37.98 5.86 -15.26
N LEU A 163 36.80 5.45 -14.76
CA LEU A 163 35.58 6.22 -14.85
C LEU A 163 35.44 7.17 -13.65
N MET A 164 35.09 8.40 -13.95
CA MET A 164 34.70 9.38 -12.91
C MET A 164 33.21 9.21 -12.58
N PRO A 165 32.79 9.51 -11.35
CA PRO A 165 31.37 9.45 -10.95
C PRO A 165 30.46 10.26 -11.87
N GLN A 166 30.94 11.36 -12.44
CA GLN A 166 30.20 12.21 -13.36
C GLN A 166 29.87 11.51 -14.69
N ASP A 167 30.69 10.55 -15.12
CA ASP A 167 30.45 9.80 -16.35
C ASP A 167 29.38 8.73 -16.17
N LEU A 168 29.17 8.27 -14.94
CA LEU A 168 28.17 7.27 -14.57
C LEU A 168 26.82 7.90 -14.29
N ILE A 169 26.80 9.09 -13.67
CA ILE A 169 25.58 9.73 -13.21
C ILE A 169 24.91 10.52 -14.33
N ASN A 170 23.64 10.24 -14.58
CA ASN A 170 22.80 10.98 -15.50
C ASN A 170 21.55 11.50 -14.77
N ALA A 171 21.42 12.80 -14.63
CA ALA A 171 20.29 13.44 -13.96
C ALA A 171 19.00 13.48 -14.82
N LYS A 172 19.05 13.12 -16.10
CA LYS A 172 17.89 13.18 -17.01
C LYS A 172 16.67 12.37 -16.53
N PRO A 173 16.80 11.14 -15.98
CA PRO A 173 15.66 10.37 -15.49
C PRO A 173 14.92 11.07 -14.33
N ALA A 174 15.66 11.68 -13.40
CA ALA A 174 15.04 12.44 -12.30
C ALA A 174 14.33 13.70 -12.81
N ALA A 175 14.97 14.46 -13.69
CA ALA A 175 14.36 15.63 -14.32
C ALA A 175 13.13 15.26 -15.16
N ALA A 176 13.17 14.14 -15.87
CA ALA A 176 12.04 13.64 -16.66
C ALA A 176 10.84 13.26 -15.76
N SER A 177 11.07 12.60 -14.64
CA SER A 177 10.02 12.28 -13.67
C SER A 177 9.31 13.51 -13.12
N ILE A 178 10.06 14.57 -12.80
CA ILE A 178 9.48 15.84 -12.34
C ILE A 178 8.66 16.51 -13.45
N ARG A 179 9.17 16.53 -14.68
CA ARG A 179 8.41 17.06 -15.83
C ARG A 179 7.14 16.26 -16.09
N GLU A 180 7.21 14.96 -16.00
CA GLU A 180 6.06 14.07 -16.16
C GLU A 180 4.97 14.41 -15.12
N PHE A 181 5.36 14.63 -13.86
CA PHE A 181 4.43 15.02 -12.79
C PHE A 181 3.71 16.33 -13.11
N PHE A 182 4.44 17.39 -13.46
CA PHE A 182 3.83 18.69 -13.74
C PHE A 182 3.12 18.77 -15.10
N GLY A 183 3.52 17.98 -16.07
CA GLY A 183 2.96 18.01 -17.43
C GLY A 183 1.80 17.05 -17.68
N SER A 184 1.77 15.91 -16.98
CA SER A 184 0.83 14.82 -17.27
C SER A 184 -0.02 14.37 -16.07
N SER A 185 0.29 14.85 -14.86
CA SER A 185 -0.50 14.48 -13.70
C SER A 185 -1.90 15.08 -13.75
N GLN A 186 -2.91 14.28 -13.40
CA GLN A 186 -4.30 14.72 -13.32
C GLN A 186 -4.50 15.84 -12.28
N LEU A 187 -3.65 15.92 -11.27
CA LEU A 187 -3.70 16.92 -10.20
C LEU A 187 -2.97 18.21 -10.56
N SER A 188 -2.09 18.17 -11.57
CA SER A 188 -1.44 19.37 -12.09
C SER A 188 -2.31 19.99 -13.17
N GLN A 189 -2.88 21.16 -12.87
CA GLN A 189 -3.86 21.85 -13.72
C GLN A 189 -3.43 23.29 -13.94
N PHE A 190 -3.97 23.92 -15.00
CA PHE A 190 -3.85 25.36 -15.17
C PHE A 190 -4.52 26.07 -13.99
N MET A 191 -3.80 27.04 -13.41
CA MET A 191 -4.33 27.82 -12.31
C MET A 191 -5.41 28.78 -12.78
N ASP A 192 -6.52 28.81 -12.05
CA ASP A 192 -7.55 29.84 -12.24
C ASP A 192 -7.03 31.18 -11.67
N GLN A 193 -6.83 32.16 -12.53
CA GLN A 193 -6.27 33.48 -12.22
C GLN A 193 -7.24 34.63 -12.47
N THR A 194 -8.54 34.42 -12.36
CA THR A 194 -9.53 35.46 -12.58
C THR A 194 -9.40 36.58 -11.55
N ASN A 195 -9.14 36.26 -10.30
CA ASN A 195 -8.82 37.18 -9.21
C ASN A 195 -7.98 36.47 -8.13
N PRO A 196 -7.36 37.21 -7.19
CA PRO A 196 -6.52 36.60 -6.15
C PRO A 196 -7.23 35.56 -5.29
N LEU A 197 -8.53 35.70 -5.05
CA LEU A 197 -9.31 34.74 -4.27
C LEU A 197 -9.51 33.42 -5.04
N SER A 198 -9.71 33.46 -6.34
CA SER A 198 -9.85 32.26 -7.18
C SER A 198 -8.55 31.45 -7.21
N GLU A 199 -7.40 32.11 -7.20
CA GLU A 199 -6.09 31.44 -7.10
C GLU A 199 -5.95 30.68 -5.79
N ILE A 200 -6.29 31.29 -4.66
CA ILE A 200 -6.21 30.66 -3.34
C ILE A 200 -7.19 29.49 -3.25
N THR A 201 -8.42 29.65 -3.71
CA THR A 201 -9.43 28.60 -3.71
C THR A 201 -8.99 27.40 -4.55
N HIS A 202 -8.41 27.64 -5.72
CA HIS A 202 -7.89 26.58 -6.58
C HIS A 202 -6.76 25.80 -5.91
N LYS A 203 -5.81 26.48 -5.24
CA LYS A 203 -4.68 25.85 -4.54
C LYS A 203 -5.12 25.02 -3.30
N ARG A 204 -6.23 25.39 -2.68
CA ARG A 204 -6.81 24.68 -1.51
C ARG A 204 -7.79 23.58 -1.86
N ARG A 205 -8.04 23.34 -3.13
CA ARG A 205 -8.95 22.30 -3.60
C ARG A 205 -8.43 20.92 -3.24
N VAL A 206 -9.29 20.06 -2.67
CA VAL A 206 -9.03 18.65 -2.42
C VAL A 206 -9.70 17.80 -3.50
N SER A 207 -9.03 16.73 -3.93
CA SER A 207 -9.57 15.78 -4.90
C SER A 207 -9.37 14.35 -4.42
N ALA A 208 -10.35 13.48 -4.64
CA ALA A 208 -10.23 12.06 -4.39
C ALA A 208 -9.52 11.31 -5.53
N LEU A 209 -9.28 11.99 -6.65
CA LEU A 209 -8.66 11.45 -7.85
C LEU A 209 -7.13 11.51 -7.77
N GLY A 210 -6.46 10.85 -8.70
CA GLY A 210 -5.02 10.94 -8.87
C GLY A 210 -4.25 9.69 -8.40
N PRO A 211 -2.93 9.77 -8.30
CA PRO A 211 -2.09 8.64 -7.91
C PRO A 211 -2.45 8.09 -6.53
N GLY A 212 -2.78 6.80 -6.47
CA GLY A 212 -3.23 6.13 -5.23
C GLY A 212 -4.62 6.52 -4.76
N GLY A 213 -5.38 7.29 -5.56
CA GLY A 213 -6.77 7.65 -5.33
C GLY A 213 -7.75 6.82 -6.15
N LEU A 214 -8.97 7.33 -6.27
CA LEU A 214 -10.05 6.70 -7.02
C LEU A 214 -10.01 7.13 -8.50
N THR A 215 -10.55 6.29 -9.36
CA THR A 215 -10.93 6.68 -10.73
C THR A 215 -12.41 7.06 -10.75
N ARG A 216 -12.82 7.96 -11.65
CA ARG A 216 -14.22 8.40 -11.76
C ARG A 216 -15.20 7.23 -11.92
N GLU A 217 -14.80 6.21 -12.65
CA GLU A 217 -15.63 5.02 -12.93
C GLU A 217 -15.78 4.11 -11.71
N ARG A 218 -14.80 4.10 -10.81
CA ARG A 218 -14.80 3.28 -9.59
C ARG A 218 -15.37 3.99 -8.37
N ALA A 219 -15.63 5.28 -8.47
CA ALA A 219 -16.23 6.06 -7.39
C ALA A 219 -17.71 5.68 -7.25
N GLY A 220 -18.04 4.92 -6.20
CA GLY A 220 -19.41 4.59 -5.82
C GLY A 220 -20.16 5.79 -5.24
N PHE A 221 -21.44 5.60 -4.95
CA PHE A 221 -22.28 6.64 -4.35
C PHE A 221 -21.79 7.07 -2.96
N GLU A 222 -21.35 6.12 -2.15
CA GLU A 222 -20.89 6.36 -0.77
C GLU A 222 -19.73 7.37 -0.69
N VAL A 223 -18.77 7.29 -1.66
CA VAL A 223 -17.61 8.19 -1.71
C VAL A 223 -18.00 9.61 -2.13
N ARG A 224 -19.11 9.74 -2.85
CA ARG A 224 -19.62 11.03 -3.38
C ARG A 224 -20.57 11.72 -2.43
N ASP A 225 -21.04 11.02 -1.42
CA ASP A 225 -21.97 11.55 -0.43
C ASP A 225 -21.25 12.42 0.62
N VAL A 226 -22.01 13.22 1.31
CA VAL A 226 -21.52 14.10 2.39
C VAL A 226 -21.42 13.28 3.67
N HIS A 227 -20.18 13.15 4.17
CA HIS A 227 -19.93 12.47 5.43
C HIS A 227 -19.99 13.44 6.62
N PRO A 228 -20.49 13.03 7.80
CA PRO A 228 -20.52 13.91 8.98
C PRO A 228 -19.17 14.49 9.38
N THR A 229 -18.08 13.76 9.14
CA THR A 229 -16.71 14.23 9.42
C THR A 229 -16.22 15.33 8.49
N HIS A 230 -16.95 15.63 7.39
CA HIS A 230 -16.67 16.77 6.52
C HIS A 230 -16.95 18.10 7.18
N TYR A 231 -17.76 18.13 8.25
CA TYR A 231 -18.09 19.36 8.96
C TYR A 231 -16.84 20.12 9.42
N GLY A 232 -16.78 21.39 9.06
CA GLY A 232 -15.65 22.27 9.36
C GLY A 232 -14.36 22.00 8.56
N ARG A 233 -14.36 21.03 7.60
CA ARG A 233 -13.20 20.63 6.82
C ARG A 233 -13.39 20.75 5.32
N ILE A 234 -14.51 20.28 4.81
CA ILE A 234 -14.85 20.26 3.38
C ILE A 234 -16.17 21.00 3.19
N CYS A 235 -16.18 21.98 2.28
CA CYS A 235 -17.40 22.73 1.97
C CYS A 235 -18.37 21.86 1.16
N PRO A 236 -19.61 21.64 1.62
CA PRO A 236 -20.59 20.82 0.90
C PRO A 236 -21.19 21.52 -0.31
N ILE A 237 -21.04 22.86 -0.40
CA ILE A 237 -21.61 23.67 -1.48
C ILE A 237 -20.62 23.81 -2.65
N GLU A 238 -19.35 24.02 -2.35
CA GLU A 238 -18.30 24.18 -3.37
C GLU A 238 -17.78 22.82 -3.82
N THR A 239 -18.63 22.05 -4.46
CA THR A 239 -18.35 20.72 -5.00
C THR A 239 -18.82 20.66 -6.45
N PRO A 240 -18.14 19.89 -7.33
CA PRO A 240 -18.60 19.65 -8.70
C PRO A 240 -19.98 18.99 -8.70
N GLU A 241 -20.74 19.21 -9.77
CA GLU A 241 -22.03 18.58 -10.01
C GLU A 241 -21.95 17.50 -11.11
N GLY A 242 -22.91 16.57 -11.09
CA GLY A 242 -23.08 15.55 -12.10
C GLY A 242 -21.98 14.50 -12.12
N PRO A 243 -21.51 14.06 -13.28
CA PRO A 243 -20.50 12.99 -13.41
C PRO A 243 -19.15 13.30 -12.74
N ASN A 244 -18.94 14.54 -12.35
CA ASN A 244 -17.70 15.01 -11.74
C ASN A 244 -17.74 15.03 -10.19
N ILE A 245 -18.87 14.67 -9.60
CA ILE A 245 -18.99 14.56 -8.15
C ILE A 245 -18.05 13.52 -7.60
#